data_514e47e0e17530c538ef04516cad42e4
#
_entry.id   514e47e0e17530c538ef04516cad42e4
#
_cell.length_a   1.000
_cell.length_b   1.000
_cell.length_c   1.000
_cell.angle_alpha   90.00
_cell.angle_beta   90.00
_cell.angle_gamma   90.00
#
_symmetry.space_group_name_H-M   'P 1'
#
loop_
_entity.id
_entity.type
_entity.pdbx_description
1 polymer ?
#
loop_
_entity_poly.entity_id
_entity_poly.type
_entity_poly.pdbx_seq_one_letter_code
_entity_poly.pdbx_strand_id
1 'polypeptide(L)'
;LVKSGSETTPLNELVIGFVQGTAGETRLKKYIDAHETKVERTLIDRLKGRTPELPADAIVFTTKAFASYPELFDALARGTVAGAVVTGAYCTRYAEEISAHGFIRHETSLGNVEYAIASAADEPAVAQLAELFIYDLQKSGELDALLKKYGL
;
A
#
# COMPACT_ATOMS: atom_id res chain seq x y z
N LEU A 1 7.25 2.64 2.97
CA LEU A 1 8.32 3.10 3.85
C LEU A 1 9.45 2.07 3.86
N VAL A 2 10.67 2.52 3.93
CA VAL A 2 11.88 1.70 4.06
C VAL A 2 12.85 2.37 5.04
N LYS A 3 13.91 1.65 5.45
CA LYS A 3 15.03 2.28 6.17
C LYS A 3 15.88 3.12 5.22
N SER A 4 16.54 4.14 5.74
CA SER A 4 17.48 4.98 4.97
C SER A 4 18.56 4.12 4.31
N GLY A 5 18.81 4.36 3.03
CA GLY A 5 19.71 3.59 2.18
C GLY A 5 19.04 2.50 1.33
N SER A 6 17.71 2.29 1.47
CA SER A 6 16.94 1.31 0.68
C SER A 6 15.87 1.97 -0.18
N GLU A 7 15.97 3.28 -0.45
CA GLU A 7 14.96 4.08 -1.15
C GLU A 7 14.75 3.66 -2.59
N THR A 8 15.82 3.19 -3.22
CA THR A 8 15.89 2.81 -4.64
C THR A 8 16.04 1.31 -4.85
N THR A 9 16.08 0.52 -3.76
CA THR A 9 16.19 -0.94 -3.85
C THR A 9 14.94 -1.52 -4.53
N PRO A 10 15.07 -2.36 -5.57
CA PRO A 10 13.90 -2.96 -6.23
C PRO A 10 12.99 -3.68 -5.24
N LEU A 11 11.67 -3.47 -5.35
CA LEU A 11 10.72 -4.00 -4.37
C LEU A 11 10.73 -5.53 -4.28
N ASN A 12 11.07 -6.25 -5.35
CA ASN A 12 11.20 -7.71 -5.35
C ASN A 12 12.43 -8.22 -4.57
N GLU A 13 13.38 -7.35 -4.26
CA GLU A 13 14.54 -7.68 -3.41
C GLU A 13 14.26 -7.41 -1.93
N LEU A 14 13.12 -6.80 -1.60
CA LEU A 14 12.72 -6.47 -0.25
C LEU A 14 11.67 -7.46 0.27
N VAL A 15 11.75 -7.78 1.56
CA VAL A 15 10.60 -8.39 2.27
C VAL A 15 9.64 -7.27 2.64
N ILE A 16 8.47 -7.24 2.03
CA ILE A 16 7.50 -6.16 2.15
C ILE A 16 6.41 -6.53 3.16
N GLY A 17 6.29 -5.74 4.21
CA GLY A 17 5.20 -5.85 5.20
C GLY A 17 3.97 -5.03 4.80
N PHE A 18 2.79 -5.53 5.14
CA PHE A 18 1.52 -4.81 4.98
C PHE A 18 0.53 -5.15 6.09
N VAL A 19 -0.44 -4.28 6.35
CA VAL A 19 -1.53 -4.54 7.28
C VAL A 19 -2.73 -5.11 6.53
N GLN A 20 -3.26 -6.24 7.03
CA GLN A 20 -4.39 -6.94 6.44
C GLN A 20 -5.66 -6.07 6.43
N GLY A 21 -6.50 -6.23 5.40
CA GLY A 21 -7.77 -5.52 5.25
C GLY A 21 -7.63 -4.04 4.88
N THR A 22 -6.43 -3.56 4.55
CA THR A 22 -6.19 -2.16 4.19
C THR A 22 -6.13 -1.93 2.68
N ALA A 23 -6.32 -0.67 2.28
CA ALA A 23 -6.10 -0.26 0.90
C ALA A 23 -4.64 -0.51 0.44
N GLY A 24 -3.69 -0.44 1.38
CA GLY A 24 -2.28 -0.77 1.13
C GLY A 24 -2.09 -2.22 0.67
N GLU A 25 -2.75 -3.17 1.30
CA GLU A 25 -2.75 -4.57 0.87
C GLU A 25 -3.28 -4.73 -0.55
N THR A 26 -4.43 -4.10 -0.85
CA THR A 26 -5.04 -4.18 -2.18
C THR A 26 -4.12 -3.61 -3.27
N ARG A 27 -3.46 -2.48 -2.99
CA ARG A 27 -2.53 -1.86 -3.93
C ARG A 27 -1.27 -2.68 -4.12
N LEU A 28 -0.72 -3.24 -3.03
CA LEU A 28 0.43 -4.14 -3.09
C LEU A 28 0.13 -5.37 -3.95
N LYS A 29 -1.01 -6.02 -3.73
CA LYS A 29 -1.44 -7.19 -4.54
C LYS A 29 -1.54 -6.85 -6.02
N LYS A 30 -2.18 -5.72 -6.37
CA LYS A 30 -2.25 -5.25 -7.76
C LYS A 30 -0.87 -5.00 -8.38
N TYR A 31 0.04 -4.43 -7.60
CA TYR A 31 1.40 -4.19 -8.06
C TYR A 31 2.13 -5.51 -8.33
N ILE A 32 2.05 -6.46 -7.39
CA ILE A 32 2.64 -7.80 -7.54
C ILE A 32 2.07 -8.50 -8.77
N ASP A 33 0.74 -8.56 -8.90
CA ASP A 33 0.06 -9.20 -10.03
C ASP A 33 0.48 -8.64 -11.40
N ALA A 34 0.89 -7.37 -11.45
CA ALA A 34 1.34 -6.71 -12.66
C ALA A 34 2.82 -6.94 -12.98
N HIS A 35 3.67 -7.22 -11.98
CA HIS A 35 5.13 -7.25 -12.14
C HIS A 35 5.76 -8.60 -11.82
N GLU A 36 5.04 -9.49 -11.11
CA GLU A 36 5.56 -10.82 -10.79
C GLU A 36 5.61 -11.72 -12.03
N THR A 37 6.67 -12.50 -12.14
CA THR A 37 6.81 -13.47 -13.23
C THR A 37 5.78 -14.58 -13.09
N LYS A 38 4.83 -14.64 -14.04
CA LYS A 38 3.80 -15.67 -14.07
C LYS A 38 4.30 -16.88 -14.85
N VAL A 39 4.33 -18.03 -14.20
CA VAL A 39 4.65 -19.30 -14.85
C VAL A 39 3.36 -20.07 -15.09
N GLU A 40 3.00 -20.25 -16.37
CA GLU A 40 1.84 -21.03 -16.74
C GLU A 40 2.12 -22.53 -16.52
N ARG A 41 1.27 -23.17 -15.70
CA ARG A 41 1.29 -24.64 -15.54
C ARG A 41 0.65 -25.29 -16.75
N THR A 42 1.43 -26.09 -17.46
CA THR A 42 0.87 -26.92 -18.54
C THR A 42 -0.05 -28.00 -17.97
N LEU A 43 -0.94 -28.56 -18.82
CA LEU A 43 -1.78 -29.69 -18.43
C LEU A 43 -0.92 -30.90 -18.00
N ILE A 44 0.25 -31.08 -18.61
CA ILE A 44 1.19 -32.16 -18.28
C ILE A 44 1.78 -31.96 -16.89
N ASP A 45 2.12 -30.72 -16.51
CA ASP A 45 2.64 -30.41 -15.18
C ASP A 45 1.59 -30.65 -14.11
N ARG A 46 0.32 -30.30 -14.40
CA ARG A 46 -0.81 -30.57 -13.49
C ARG A 46 -1.02 -32.05 -13.28
N LEU A 47 -0.97 -32.85 -14.34
CA LEU A 47 -1.16 -34.31 -14.29
C LEU A 47 0.00 -35.02 -13.58
N LYS A 48 1.22 -34.52 -13.72
CA LYS A 48 2.43 -35.10 -13.10
C LYS A 48 2.76 -34.50 -11.72
N GLY A 49 1.97 -33.57 -11.21
CA GLY A 49 2.22 -32.92 -9.94
C GLY A 49 3.55 -32.11 -9.92
N ARG A 50 4.06 -31.72 -11.09
CA ARG A 50 5.29 -30.95 -11.19
C ARG A 50 5.01 -29.48 -11.00
N THR A 51 5.86 -28.81 -10.21
CA THR A 51 5.90 -27.36 -10.16
C THR A 51 6.88 -26.91 -11.25
N PRO A 52 6.48 -26.06 -12.21
CA PRO A 52 7.41 -25.54 -13.21
C PRO A 52 8.54 -24.80 -12.49
N GLU A 53 9.77 -24.96 -12.99
CA GLU A 53 10.90 -24.17 -12.49
C GLU A 53 10.75 -22.73 -12.93
N LEU A 54 11.00 -21.80 -12.00
CA LEU A 54 11.04 -20.38 -12.30
C LEU A 54 12.27 -20.07 -13.16
N PRO A 55 12.16 -19.21 -14.19
CA PRO A 55 13.32 -18.69 -14.90
C PRO A 55 14.33 -18.09 -13.92
N ALA A 56 15.61 -18.11 -14.28
CA ALA A 56 16.68 -17.57 -13.42
C ALA A 56 16.54 -16.05 -13.16
N ASP A 57 15.86 -15.34 -14.05
CA ASP A 57 15.56 -13.90 -14.00
C ASP A 57 14.13 -13.61 -13.53
N ALA A 58 13.44 -14.61 -12.93
CA ALA A 58 12.07 -14.45 -12.47
C ALA A 58 11.97 -13.39 -11.37
N ILE A 59 11.03 -12.47 -11.54
CA ILE A 59 10.66 -11.48 -10.51
C ILE A 59 9.67 -12.14 -9.55
N VAL A 60 10.07 -12.29 -8.30
CA VAL A 60 9.24 -12.85 -7.21
C VAL A 60 9.21 -11.87 -6.05
N PHE A 61 8.03 -11.64 -5.51
CA PHE A 61 7.87 -10.76 -4.35
C PHE A 61 7.70 -11.57 -3.06
N THR A 62 8.40 -11.13 -2.01
CA THR A 62 8.24 -11.70 -0.66
C THR A 62 7.45 -10.73 0.20
N THR A 63 6.31 -11.18 0.73
CA THR A 63 5.44 -10.33 1.54
C THR A 63 5.13 -10.93 2.90
N LYS A 64 4.84 -10.08 3.89
CA LYS A 64 4.45 -10.49 5.23
C LYS A 64 3.28 -9.65 5.74
N ALA A 65 2.21 -10.33 6.17
CA ALA A 65 1.02 -9.69 6.69
C ALA A 65 1.12 -9.43 8.20
N PHE A 66 0.55 -8.30 8.65
CA PHE A 66 0.46 -7.90 10.05
C PHE A 66 -0.98 -7.51 10.39
N ALA A 67 -1.34 -7.58 11.68
CA ALA A 67 -2.67 -7.23 12.14
C ALA A 67 -2.82 -5.70 12.37
N SER A 68 -1.72 -4.99 12.62
CA SER A 68 -1.73 -3.56 12.93
C SER A 68 -0.49 -2.82 12.41
N TYR A 69 -0.59 -1.49 12.28
CA TYR A 69 0.55 -0.65 11.90
C TYR A 69 1.65 -0.61 12.95
N PRO A 70 1.38 -0.56 14.28
CA PRO A 70 2.45 -0.69 15.28
C PRO A 70 3.27 -1.96 15.14
N GLU A 71 2.64 -3.12 14.94
CA GLU A 71 3.35 -4.38 14.70
C GLU A 71 4.20 -4.35 13.41
N LEU A 72 3.67 -3.73 12.36
CA LEU A 72 4.38 -3.55 11.10
C LEU A 72 5.61 -2.64 11.27
N PHE A 73 5.49 -1.52 11.99
CA PHE A 73 6.60 -0.61 12.25
C PHE A 73 7.66 -1.24 13.15
N ASP A 74 7.25 -1.98 14.17
CA ASP A 74 8.15 -2.79 14.99
C ASP A 74 8.92 -3.81 14.15
N ALA A 75 8.26 -4.50 13.23
CA ALA A 75 8.90 -5.47 12.35
C ALA A 75 9.90 -4.80 11.38
N LEU A 76 9.57 -3.61 10.87
CA LEU A 76 10.47 -2.80 10.05
C LEU A 76 11.67 -2.30 10.86
N ALA A 77 11.46 -1.83 12.11
CA ALA A 77 12.53 -1.40 13.01
C ALA A 77 13.51 -2.53 13.31
N ARG A 78 13.01 -3.73 13.61
CA ARG A 78 13.82 -4.93 13.86
C ARG A 78 14.45 -5.53 12.59
N GLY A 79 14.08 -5.06 11.39
CA GLY A 79 14.58 -5.62 10.14
C GLY A 79 13.95 -6.98 9.75
N THR A 80 12.83 -7.36 10.37
CA THR A 80 12.07 -8.57 10.01
C THR A 80 11.40 -8.42 8.63
N VAL A 81 11.06 -7.19 8.27
CA VAL A 81 10.71 -6.75 6.91
C VAL A 81 11.62 -5.59 6.55
N ALA A 82 11.89 -5.42 5.26
CA ALA A 82 12.75 -4.36 4.74
C ALA A 82 11.93 -3.17 4.21
N GLY A 83 10.67 -3.39 3.86
CA GLY A 83 9.73 -2.37 3.43
C GLY A 83 8.37 -2.51 4.11
N ALA A 84 7.64 -1.41 4.25
CA ALA A 84 6.30 -1.35 4.80
C ALA A 84 5.37 -0.57 3.88
N VAL A 85 4.22 -1.16 3.54
CA VAL A 85 3.19 -0.48 2.76
C VAL A 85 2.27 0.28 3.70
N VAL A 86 2.25 1.60 3.54
CA VAL A 86 1.49 2.53 4.38
C VAL A 86 0.82 3.57 3.47
N THR A 87 -0.42 3.93 3.75
CA THR A 87 -1.09 5.02 3.02
C THR A 87 -0.63 6.39 3.53
N GLY A 88 -0.78 7.44 2.70
CA GLY A 88 -0.38 8.81 3.06
C GLY A 88 -1.01 9.31 4.37
N ALA A 89 -2.30 9.03 4.58
CA ALA A 89 -3.00 9.41 5.81
C ALA A 89 -2.37 8.76 7.07
N TYR A 90 -1.95 7.51 6.97
CA TYR A 90 -1.26 6.84 8.08
C TYR A 90 0.18 7.32 8.25
N CYS A 91 0.87 7.70 7.17
CA CYS A 91 2.18 8.34 7.30
C CYS A 91 2.11 9.64 8.12
N THR A 92 1.07 10.44 7.92
CA THR A 92 0.83 11.66 8.71
C THR A 92 0.48 11.33 10.16
N ARG A 93 -0.38 10.32 10.39
CA ARG A 93 -0.79 9.91 11.74
C ARG A 93 0.37 9.39 12.58
N TYR A 94 1.31 8.66 11.98
CA TYR A 94 2.47 8.06 12.64
C TYR A 94 3.78 8.79 12.31
N ALA A 95 3.70 10.09 11.97
CA ALA A 95 4.88 10.88 11.53
C ALA A 95 6.01 10.91 12.55
N GLU A 96 5.68 11.02 13.84
CA GLU A 96 6.67 11.02 14.93
C GLU A 96 7.39 9.68 15.03
N GLU A 97 6.66 8.57 14.99
CA GLU A 97 7.21 7.21 15.05
C GLU A 97 8.06 6.89 13.82
N ILE A 98 7.58 7.25 12.63
CA ILE A 98 8.30 7.11 11.37
C ILE A 98 9.64 7.87 11.43
N SER A 99 9.60 9.11 11.92
CA SER A 99 10.80 9.96 12.05
C SER A 99 11.76 9.42 13.11
N ALA A 100 11.24 8.98 14.27
CA ALA A 100 12.07 8.45 15.37
C ALA A 100 12.86 7.19 14.96
N HIS A 101 12.30 6.36 14.06
CA HIS A 101 12.97 5.18 13.53
C HIS A 101 13.78 5.43 12.26
N GLY A 102 13.80 6.68 11.74
CA GLY A 102 14.49 7.02 10.50
C GLY A 102 13.90 6.32 9.26
N PHE A 103 12.60 6.02 9.28
CA PHE A 103 11.93 5.48 8.10
C PHE A 103 11.69 6.58 7.08
N ILE A 104 11.89 6.25 5.82
CA ILE A 104 11.75 7.17 4.70
C ILE A 104 10.85 6.55 3.61
N ARG A 105 10.38 7.41 2.72
CA ARG A 105 9.57 6.98 1.58
C ARG A 105 10.46 6.31 0.53
N HIS A 106 10.05 5.14 0.07
CA HIS A 106 10.61 4.50 -1.12
C HIS A 106 10.22 5.29 -2.38
N GLU A 107 11.05 5.30 -3.42
CA GLU A 107 10.75 6.00 -4.67
C GLU A 107 9.53 5.44 -5.41
N THR A 108 9.32 4.12 -5.33
CA THR A 108 8.16 3.47 -5.95
C THR A 108 6.88 3.77 -5.19
N SER A 109 5.91 4.36 -5.87
CA SER A 109 4.54 4.51 -5.37
C SER A 109 3.66 3.36 -5.89
N LEU A 110 2.85 2.79 -5.00
CA LEU A 110 1.87 1.76 -5.36
C LEU A 110 0.54 2.35 -5.90
N GLY A 111 0.52 3.65 -6.16
CA GLY A 111 -0.64 4.40 -6.68
C GLY A 111 -1.45 5.10 -5.58
N ASN A 112 -2.55 5.72 -6.00
CA ASN A 112 -3.40 6.51 -5.14
C ASN A 112 -4.50 5.67 -4.48
N VAL A 113 -4.89 6.06 -3.27
CA VAL A 113 -6.08 5.54 -2.57
C VAL A 113 -7.20 6.56 -2.73
N GLU A 114 -8.35 6.08 -3.20
CA GLU A 114 -9.56 6.91 -3.29
C GLU A 114 -10.31 6.85 -1.97
N TYR A 115 -10.79 8.00 -1.51
CA TYR A 115 -11.63 8.13 -0.33
C TYR A 115 -13.04 8.52 -0.79
N ALA A 116 -14.04 7.99 -0.10
CA ALA A 116 -15.44 8.30 -0.36
C ALA A 116 -16.19 8.54 0.97
N ILE A 117 -17.20 9.37 0.92
CA ILE A 117 -18.16 9.52 2.01
C ILE A 117 -19.31 8.54 1.74
N ALA A 118 -19.61 7.71 2.73
CA ALA A 118 -20.75 6.80 2.69
C ALA A 118 -21.90 7.36 3.55
N SER A 119 -23.13 7.27 3.04
CA SER A 119 -24.35 7.56 3.76
C SER A 119 -25.27 6.34 3.76
N ALA A 120 -26.27 6.33 4.65
CA ALA A 120 -27.30 5.30 4.63
C ALA A 120 -28.09 5.36 3.31
N ALA A 121 -28.49 4.19 2.78
CA ALA A 121 -29.15 4.09 1.49
C ALA A 121 -30.54 4.77 1.48
N ASP A 122 -31.18 4.88 2.62
CA ASP A 122 -32.47 5.53 2.85
C ASP A 122 -32.39 7.05 3.11
N GLU A 123 -31.15 7.60 3.13
CA GLU A 123 -30.89 9.02 3.35
C GLU A 123 -30.17 9.69 2.16
N PRO A 124 -30.80 9.75 0.96
CA PRO A 124 -30.14 10.30 -0.23
C PRO A 124 -29.80 11.80 -0.10
N ALA A 125 -30.53 12.54 0.74
CA ALA A 125 -30.24 13.95 1.00
C ALA A 125 -28.87 14.17 1.66
N VAL A 126 -28.40 13.24 2.50
CA VAL A 126 -27.08 13.31 3.12
C VAL A 126 -25.97 13.15 2.07
N ALA A 127 -26.14 12.21 1.13
CA ALA A 127 -25.21 12.04 0.01
C ALA A 127 -25.11 13.31 -0.84
N GLN A 128 -26.25 13.89 -1.21
CA GLN A 128 -26.30 15.14 -2.01
C GLN A 128 -25.65 16.33 -1.28
N LEU A 129 -25.88 16.47 0.02
CA LEU A 129 -25.24 17.50 0.84
C LEU A 129 -23.73 17.31 0.89
N ALA A 130 -23.25 16.06 1.05
CA ALA A 130 -21.83 15.74 1.05
C ALA A 130 -21.17 16.08 -0.31
N GLU A 131 -21.84 15.75 -1.44
CA GLU A 131 -21.36 16.10 -2.77
C GLU A 131 -21.26 17.62 -2.97
N LEU A 132 -22.30 18.36 -2.58
CA LEU A 132 -22.30 19.83 -2.67
C LEU A 132 -21.18 20.44 -1.81
N PHE A 133 -21.00 19.94 -0.59
CA PHE A 133 -19.95 20.40 0.30
C PHE A 133 -18.54 20.15 -0.25
N ILE A 134 -18.31 18.94 -0.82
CA ILE A 134 -17.02 18.64 -1.47
C ILE A 134 -16.81 19.56 -2.68
N TYR A 135 -17.85 19.76 -3.49
CA TYR A 135 -17.78 20.67 -4.65
C TYR A 135 -17.41 22.11 -4.24
N ASP A 136 -18.03 22.65 -3.17
CA ASP A 136 -17.73 23.98 -2.68
C ASP A 136 -16.28 24.07 -2.13
N LEU A 137 -15.81 23.05 -1.40
CA LEU A 137 -14.42 22.97 -0.95
C LEU A 137 -13.42 22.92 -2.11
N GLN A 138 -13.75 22.20 -3.19
CA GLN A 138 -12.92 22.15 -4.40
C GLN A 138 -12.88 23.51 -5.08
N LYS A 139 -14.04 24.16 -5.22
CA LYS A 139 -14.16 25.46 -5.90
C LYS A 139 -13.50 26.59 -5.15
N SER A 140 -13.51 26.57 -3.82
CA SER A 140 -12.83 27.56 -2.97
C SER A 140 -11.31 27.32 -2.83
N GLY A 141 -10.81 26.14 -3.22
CA GLY A 141 -9.41 25.71 -2.98
C GLY A 141 -9.14 25.22 -1.55
N GLU A 142 -10.14 25.20 -0.68
CA GLU A 142 -9.99 24.72 0.69
C GLU A 142 -9.71 23.23 0.75
N LEU A 143 -10.23 22.45 -0.23
CA LEU A 143 -9.97 21.01 -0.29
C LEU A 143 -8.46 20.73 -0.43
N ASP A 144 -7.77 21.43 -1.31
CA ASP A 144 -6.33 21.25 -1.53
C ASP A 144 -5.53 21.61 -0.28
N ALA A 145 -5.95 22.66 0.44
CA ALA A 145 -5.35 23.05 1.70
C ALA A 145 -5.53 21.99 2.79
N LEU A 146 -6.72 21.38 2.86
CA LEU A 146 -7.02 20.27 3.77
C LEU A 146 -6.23 19.02 3.42
N LEU A 147 -6.21 18.62 2.15
CA LEU A 147 -5.45 17.46 1.68
C LEU A 147 -3.97 17.60 2.03
N LYS A 148 -3.39 18.76 1.72
CA LYS A 148 -1.99 19.08 2.08
C LYS A 148 -1.74 19.02 3.59
N LYS A 149 -2.67 19.54 4.40
CA LYS A 149 -2.56 19.52 5.87
C LYS A 149 -2.50 18.10 6.43
N TYR A 150 -3.22 17.16 5.80
CA TYR A 150 -3.29 15.76 6.24
C TYR A 150 -2.38 14.80 5.45
N GLY A 151 -1.52 15.34 4.57
CA GLY A 151 -0.54 14.55 3.80
C GLY A 151 -1.17 13.65 2.72
N LEU A 152 -2.28 14.10 2.17
CA LEU A 152 -3.05 13.42 1.12
C LEU A 152 -2.82 14.07 -0.25
#